data_3044095a2e155232dce67546ea97075d
#
_entry.id   3044095a2e155232dce67546ea97075d
#
_cell.length_a   1.000
_cell.length_b   1.000
_cell.length_c   1.000
_cell.angle_alpha   90.00
_cell.angle_beta   90.00
_cell.angle_gamma   90.00
#
_symmetry.space_group_name_H-M   'P 1'
#
loop_
_entity.id
_entity.type
_entity.pdbx_description
1 polymer ?
#
loop_
_entity_poly.entity_id
_entity_poly.type
_entity_poly.pdbx_seq_one_letter_code
_entity_poly.pdbx_strand_id
1 'polypeptide(L)'
;AHKICALAEAFQIPVIPHAGQVHNFHISMSSINAPMVEYFPFWPVEIGNELFWYIFDGEPQAKNGFIELDDTKPGLGIELSEKYLKDFDIEI
;
A
#
# COMPACT_ATOMS: atom_id res chain seq x y z
N ALA A 1 -2.10 -2.91 13.33
CA ALA A 1 -3.30 -2.87 12.47
C ALA A 1 -4.23 -4.06 12.73
N HIS A 2 -3.77 -5.34 12.69
CA HIS A 2 -4.62 -6.52 12.84
C HIS A 2 -5.43 -6.55 14.14
N LYS A 3 -4.84 -6.15 15.27
CA LYS A 3 -5.59 -6.07 16.54
C LYS A 3 -6.72 -5.04 16.49
N ILE A 4 -6.52 -3.92 15.79
CA ILE A 4 -7.55 -2.90 15.59
C ILE A 4 -8.67 -3.46 14.73
N CYS A 5 -8.34 -4.13 13.63
CA CYS A 5 -9.33 -4.77 12.77
C CYS A 5 -10.16 -5.81 13.53
N ALA A 6 -9.51 -6.67 14.31
CA ALA A 6 -10.19 -7.68 15.10
C ALA A 6 -11.12 -7.09 16.17
N LEU A 7 -10.68 -6.02 16.84
CA LEU A 7 -11.53 -5.32 17.82
C LEU A 7 -12.72 -4.64 17.14
N ALA A 8 -12.50 -3.96 16.02
CA ALA A 8 -13.57 -3.32 15.25
C ALA A 8 -14.57 -4.37 14.71
N GLU A 9 -14.08 -5.53 14.25
CA GLU A 9 -14.91 -6.64 13.79
C GLU A 9 -15.89 -7.10 14.88
N ALA A 10 -15.44 -7.21 16.13
CA ALA A 10 -16.29 -7.59 17.26
C ALA A 10 -17.48 -6.63 17.46
N PHE A 11 -17.35 -5.39 17.01
CA PHE A 11 -18.41 -4.37 17.04
C PHE A 11 -19.08 -4.16 15.68
N GLN A 12 -18.79 -5.02 14.69
CA GLN A 12 -19.31 -4.92 13.31
C GLN A 12 -18.98 -3.57 12.65
N ILE A 13 -17.79 -3.03 12.95
CA ILE A 13 -17.30 -1.77 12.38
C ILE A 13 -16.31 -2.09 11.26
N PRO A 14 -16.52 -1.58 10.03
CA PRO A 14 -15.54 -1.69 8.97
C PRO A 14 -14.32 -0.80 9.24
N VAL A 15 -13.16 -1.26 8.78
CA VAL A 15 -11.90 -0.50 8.86
C VAL A 15 -11.40 -0.20 7.45
N ILE A 16 -11.10 1.07 7.19
CA ILE A 16 -10.45 1.51 5.95
C ILE A 16 -9.14 2.16 6.36
N PRO A 17 -8.00 1.48 6.13
CA PRO A 17 -6.71 2.06 6.49
C PRO A 17 -6.40 3.32 5.68
N HIS A 18 -5.88 4.34 6.36
CA HIS A 18 -5.48 5.59 5.73
C HIS A 18 -4.14 5.45 5.00
N ALA A 19 -4.08 5.88 3.76
CA ALA A 19 -2.86 5.91 2.92
C ALA A 19 -2.10 4.57 2.90
N GLY A 20 -0.77 4.61 2.99
CA GLY A 20 0.11 3.45 3.20
C GLY A 20 0.25 2.48 2.03
N GLN A 21 -0.45 2.71 0.93
CA GLN A 21 -0.36 1.92 -0.31
C GLN A 21 -0.26 0.40 -0.02
N VAL A 22 0.72 -0.30 -0.60
CA VAL A 22 0.84 -1.76 -0.50
C VAL A 22 0.82 -2.30 0.94
N HIS A 23 1.34 -1.57 1.92
CA HIS A 23 1.29 -1.97 3.32
C HIS A 23 -0.15 -2.17 3.80
N ASN A 24 -1.01 -1.22 3.46
CA ASN A 24 -2.42 -1.26 3.82
C ASN A 24 -3.24 -2.19 2.92
N PHE A 25 -2.82 -2.42 1.69
CA PHE A 25 -3.47 -3.41 0.82
C PHE A 25 -3.37 -4.81 1.40
N HIS A 26 -2.20 -5.20 1.92
CA HIS A 26 -2.02 -6.49 2.61
C HIS A 26 -2.87 -6.59 3.87
N ILE A 27 -2.98 -5.51 4.66
CA ILE A 27 -3.84 -5.49 5.85
C ILE A 27 -5.30 -5.71 5.47
N SER A 28 -5.77 -5.00 4.45
CA SER A 28 -7.16 -5.11 4.00
C SER A 28 -7.46 -6.48 3.40
N MET A 29 -6.55 -7.04 2.62
CA MET A 29 -6.69 -8.39 2.05
C MET A 29 -6.75 -9.48 3.12
N SER A 30 -6.15 -9.26 4.28
CA SER A 30 -6.10 -10.21 5.40
C SER A 30 -7.14 -9.94 6.49
N SER A 31 -8.02 -8.96 6.32
CA SER A 31 -9.00 -8.54 7.33
C SER A 31 -10.41 -8.56 6.75
N ILE A 32 -11.28 -9.39 7.30
CA ILE A 32 -12.64 -9.62 6.78
C ILE A 32 -13.51 -8.34 6.81
N ASN A 33 -13.23 -7.45 7.74
CA ASN A 33 -13.97 -6.19 7.92
C ASN A 33 -13.26 -4.97 7.30
N ALA A 34 -12.30 -5.18 6.40
CA ALA A 34 -11.64 -4.12 5.63
C ALA A 34 -12.04 -4.20 4.14
N PRO A 35 -13.23 -3.70 3.78
CA PRO A 35 -13.83 -3.95 2.48
C PRO A 35 -13.20 -3.16 1.32
N MET A 36 -12.42 -2.15 1.62
CA MET A 36 -11.78 -1.30 0.61
C MET A 36 -10.52 -0.65 1.17
N VAL A 37 -9.74 -0.05 0.30
CA VAL A 37 -8.52 0.66 0.63
C VAL A 37 -8.56 2.08 0.08
N GLU A 38 -7.85 2.97 0.72
CA GLU A 38 -7.52 4.27 0.15
C GLU A 38 -6.37 4.08 -0.85
N TYR A 39 -6.51 4.67 -2.02
CA TYR A 39 -5.54 4.52 -3.11
C TYR A 39 -5.10 5.89 -3.64
N PHE A 40 -3.79 6.08 -3.70
CA PHE A 40 -3.18 7.28 -4.28
C PHE A 40 -2.54 6.90 -5.62
N PRO A 41 -3.16 7.29 -6.74
CA PRO A 41 -2.58 7.02 -8.05
C PRO A 41 -1.28 7.80 -8.24
N PHE A 42 -0.47 7.35 -9.19
CA PHE A 42 0.72 8.11 -9.59
C PHE A 42 0.31 9.47 -10.15
N TRP A 43 0.81 10.51 -9.52
CA TRP A 43 0.66 11.91 -9.94
C TRP A 43 2.01 12.59 -10.00
N PRO A 44 2.20 13.63 -10.84
CA PRO A 44 3.42 14.43 -10.81
C PRO A 44 3.69 15.06 -9.43
N VAL A 45 4.95 15.36 -9.16
CA VAL A 45 5.45 15.93 -7.89
C VAL A 45 4.61 17.12 -7.42
N GLU A 46 4.15 17.95 -8.32
CA GLU A 46 3.36 19.16 -8.05
C GLU A 46 2.00 18.85 -7.41
N ILE A 47 1.52 17.62 -7.56
CA ILE A 47 0.23 17.16 -7.02
C ILE A 47 0.40 16.35 -5.73
N GLY A 48 1.60 15.78 -5.50
CA GLY A 48 2.04 15.38 -4.15
C GLY A 48 1.85 13.93 -3.73
N ASN A 49 1.51 13.00 -4.64
CA ASN A 49 1.32 11.60 -4.27
C ASN A 49 2.39 10.64 -4.82
N GLU A 50 3.43 11.16 -5.46
CA GLU A 50 4.45 10.33 -6.09
C GLU A 50 5.45 9.71 -5.11
N LEU A 51 5.41 10.09 -3.83
CA LEU A 51 6.41 9.65 -2.85
C LEU A 51 6.50 8.12 -2.76
N PHE A 52 5.39 7.43 -2.69
CA PHE A 52 5.37 5.97 -2.69
C PHE A 52 5.94 5.37 -3.98
N TRP A 53 5.60 5.97 -5.11
CA TRP A 53 6.05 5.57 -6.44
C TRP A 53 7.52 5.91 -6.71
N TYR A 54 8.08 6.83 -5.93
CA TYR A 54 9.47 7.23 -6.01
C TYR A 54 10.37 6.39 -5.10
N ILE A 55 9.91 6.11 -3.89
CA ILE A 55 10.67 5.33 -2.91
C ILE A 55 10.69 3.84 -3.27
N PHE A 56 9.59 3.33 -3.80
CA PHE A 56 9.41 1.90 -4.04
C PHE A 56 9.13 1.59 -5.51
N ASP A 57 9.74 0.50 -5.98
CA ASP A 57 9.40 -0.15 -7.24
C ASP A 57 8.44 -1.31 -6.96
N GLY A 58 7.47 -1.51 -7.86
CA GLY A 58 6.52 -2.62 -7.79
C GLY A 58 5.22 -2.32 -7.06
N GLU A 59 4.93 -1.06 -6.71
CA GLU A 59 3.64 -0.68 -6.13
C GLU A 59 2.48 -1.11 -7.05
N PRO A 60 1.46 -1.81 -6.53
CA PRO A 60 0.31 -2.23 -7.32
C PRO A 60 -0.50 -1.04 -7.83
N GLN A 61 -0.94 -1.12 -9.07
CA GLN A 61 -1.81 -0.12 -9.67
C GLN A 61 -3.26 -0.57 -9.67
N ALA A 62 -4.17 0.34 -9.34
CA ALA A 62 -5.60 0.07 -9.43
C ALA A 62 -6.04 -0.04 -10.89
N LYS A 63 -6.88 -1.04 -11.17
CA LYS A 63 -7.51 -1.25 -12.47
C LYS A 63 -8.99 -1.53 -12.28
N ASN A 64 -9.84 -0.81 -13.00
CA ASN A 64 -11.30 -1.00 -12.95
C ASN A 64 -11.88 -0.96 -11.52
N GLY A 65 -11.34 -0.13 -10.64
CA GLY A 65 -11.78 -0.01 -9.24
C GLY A 65 -11.23 -1.08 -8.30
N PHE A 66 -10.28 -1.91 -8.75
CA PHE A 66 -9.68 -2.98 -7.96
C PHE A 66 -8.16 -2.90 -7.93
N ILE A 67 -7.59 -3.46 -6.87
CA ILE A 67 -6.15 -3.67 -6.72
C ILE A 67 -5.92 -5.18 -6.58
N GLU A 68 -5.01 -5.71 -7.39
CA GLU A 68 -4.51 -7.08 -7.26
C GLU A 68 -3.12 -7.07 -6.63
N LEU A 69 -2.90 -7.93 -5.65
CA LEU A 69 -1.57 -8.22 -5.13
C LEU A 69 -0.99 -9.43 -5.84
N ASP A 70 0.29 -9.36 -6.18
CA ASP A 70 1.02 -10.47 -6.79
C ASP A 70 1.49 -11.44 -5.70
N ASP A 71 0.79 -12.55 -5.53
CA ASP A 71 1.09 -13.58 -4.52
C ASP A 71 2.32 -14.43 -4.86
N THR A 72 2.91 -14.25 -6.04
CA THR A 72 4.17 -14.91 -6.42
C THR A 72 5.41 -14.18 -5.89
N LYS A 73 5.26 -12.93 -5.46
CA LYS A 73 6.36 -12.13 -4.91
C LYS A 73 6.47 -12.28 -3.39
N PRO A 74 7.68 -12.40 -2.85
CA PRO A 74 7.88 -12.50 -1.40
C PRO A 74 7.61 -11.16 -0.69
N GLY A 75 7.34 -11.23 0.60
CA GLY A 75 7.13 -10.05 1.45
C GLY A 75 5.96 -9.20 0.99
N LEU A 76 6.16 -7.91 0.87
CA LEU A 76 5.14 -6.97 0.40
C LEU A 76 5.05 -6.88 -1.14
N GLY A 77 5.98 -7.53 -1.85
CA GLY A 77 6.04 -7.49 -3.31
C GLY A 77 6.61 -6.19 -3.90
N ILE A 78 7.24 -5.38 -3.07
CA ILE A 78 7.90 -4.12 -3.47
C ILE A 78 9.36 -4.13 -3.07
N GLU A 79 10.17 -3.31 -3.73
CA GLU A 79 11.59 -3.12 -3.44
C GLU A 79 11.89 -1.62 -3.34
N LEU A 80 12.99 -1.26 -2.69
CA LEU A 80 13.45 0.12 -2.70
C LEU A 80 13.94 0.49 -4.09
N SER A 81 13.48 1.62 -4.60
CA SER A 81 13.87 2.12 -5.92
C SER A 81 15.36 2.46 -5.97
N GLU A 82 16.06 1.91 -6.96
CA GLU A 82 17.45 2.26 -7.19
C GLU A 82 17.66 3.76 -7.43
N LYS A 83 16.70 4.38 -8.10
CA LYS A 83 16.75 5.84 -8.33
C LYS A 83 16.69 6.60 -7.02
N TYR A 84 15.78 6.23 -6.13
CA TYR A 84 15.66 6.84 -4.81
C TYR A 84 16.96 6.68 -4.00
N LEU A 85 17.53 5.47 -3.97
CA LEU A 85 18.77 5.21 -3.26
C LEU A 85 19.93 6.07 -3.77
N LYS A 86 20.06 6.22 -5.08
CA LYS A 86 21.09 7.06 -5.70
C LYS A 86 20.88 8.54 -5.43
N ASP A 87 19.65 9.02 -5.52
CA ASP A 87 19.34 10.44 -5.33
C ASP A 87 19.62 10.94 -3.90
N PHE A 88 19.58 10.03 -2.92
CA PHE A 88 19.85 10.33 -1.51
C PHE A 88 21.15 9.73 -0.98
N ASP A 89 22.00 9.17 -1.83
CA ASP A 89 23.29 8.58 -1.46
C ASP A 89 23.17 7.54 -0.31
N ILE A 90 22.12 6.69 -0.43
CA ILE A 90 21.83 5.66 0.55
C ILE A 90 22.50 4.35 0.13
N GLU A 91 23.36 3.83 1.01
CA GLU A 91 23.95 2.49 0.88
C GLU A 91 23.14 1.49 1.72
N ILE A 92 22.91 0.32 1.12
CA ILE A 92 22.25 -0.79 1.83
C ILE A 92 23.25 -1.93 1.99
#